data_4bd7fa9205aeca717470d9a9c88f7721
#
_entry.id   4bd7fa9205aeca717470d9a9c88f7721
#
_cell.length_a   1.000
_cell.length_b   1.000
_cell.length_c   1.000
_cell.angle_alpha   90.00
_cell.angle_beta   90.00
_cell.angle_gamma   90.00
#
_symmetry.space_group_name_H-M   'P 1'
#
loop_
_entity.id
_entity.type
_entity.pdbx_description
1 polymer ?
#
loop_
_entity_poly.entity_id
_entity_poly.type
_entity_poly.pdbx_seq_one_letter_code
_entity_poly.pdbx_strand_id
1 'polypeptide(L)'
;MARGGWSGGLLTGVVVVMHAVVWFWRSRVVTEPYMDEAFHIPQTQEYCQGRFDQWDDKITTFPGLYLVMAVPSLVVRWASTVFPSSSPVHASLGFLLCSVKGLRLCNGLVFGGLSALLSFEILGEVHPGISSEDAFLNALAINLFPVYFFSADLYYTDAGSLALVLLALLLALRRRHRASGVAAVGAVLFRQTNVVWAAFVLAYDLHSQVNPKGRSGGLLGLPRDLGRVLRGAWVHRARLARNNWITVALMAAFAAFVAKNGGVVVGDRDAHKPKLHLAQFLYCCTAVAGAHFLVHFDPRSPFVRALSGASKARVLLIAAPLLAAFCLVIRRYTLVHPYTLADNRHYTFYVWKNYLGRSEVHRVALAPLHLFSAGSLVHRLARTQPPLVVLAAFACAAATTALAELLEFRYYITFYAIHSLLSEPMSRTKAAGTCAAFLAANVALEAVFLFRPFTWPDGSVARFMW
;
A
#
# COMPACT_ATOMS: atom_id res chain seq x y z
N MET A 1 -10.25 25.15 -14.90
CA MET A 1 -10.21 26.20 -13.86
C MET A 1 -8.86 26.14 -13.19
N ALA A 2 -8.08 27.21 -13.18
CA ALA A 2 -6.81 27.26 -12.45
C ALA A 2 -7.14 27.11 -10.95
N ARG A 3 -6.72 25.99 -10.35
CA ARG A 3 -6.82 25.76 -8.92
C ARG A 3 -5.80 26.69 -8.25
N GLY A 4 -6.29 27.66 -7.47
CA GLY A 4 -5.42 28.65 -6.81
C GLY A 4 -4.41 28.01 -5.86
N GLY A 5 -3.21 28.59 -5.77
CA GLY A 5 -2.15 28.43 -4.74
C GLY A 5 -1.65 27.02 -4.40
N TRP A 6 -2.52 26.08 -4.08
CA TRP A 6 -2.21 24.71 -3.69
C TRP A 6 -2.30 23.77 -4.90
N SER A 7 -1.20 23.17 -5.29
CA SER A 7 -1.12 22.30 -6.46
C SER A 7 -0.53 20.93 -6.11
N GLY A 8 -0.72 19.95 -7.00
CA GLY A 8 -0.04 18.67 -6.88
C GLY A 8 1.48 18.81 -6.89
N GLY A 9 2.03 19.77 -7.65
CA GLY A 9 3.45 20.09 -7.66
C GLY A 9 3.98 20.61 -6.32
N LEU A 10 3.22 21.48 -5.64
CA LEU A 10 3.58 21.95 -4.30
C LEU A 10 3.61 20.78 -3.30
N LEU A 11 2.58 19.93 -3.31
CA LEU A 11 2.53 18.74 -2.46
C LEU A 11 3.74 17.83 -2.70
N THR A 12 4.02 17.55 -3.99
CA THR A 12 5.19 16.75 -4.37
C THR A 12 6.47 17.36 -3.83
N GLY A 13 6.66 18.68 -3.98
CA GLY A 13 7.82 19.38 -3.45
C GLY A 13 7.96 19.25 -1.93
N VAL A 14 6.85 19.40 -1.19
CA VAL A 14 6.84 19.23 0.28
C VAL A 14 7.25 17.82 0.67
N VAL A 15 6.64 16.78 0.05
CA VAL A 15 6.94 15.38 0.36
C VAL A 15 8.38 15.02 -0.02
N VAL A 16 8.87 15.48 -1.17
CA VAL A 16 10.25 15.29 -1.61
C VAL A 16 11.25 15.91 -0.63
N VAL A 17 10.98 17.13 -0.13
CA VAL A 17 11.84 17.78 0.88
C VAL A 17 11.84 16.96 2.17
N MET A 18 10.70 16.45 2.62
CA MET A 18 10.61 15.61 3.83
C MET A 18 11.45 14.33 3.68
N HIS A 19 11.33 13.62 2.56
CA HIS A 19 12.15 12.44 2.27
C HIS A 19 13.65 12.80 2.15
N ALA A 20 13.99 13.94 1.56
CA ALA A 20 15.38 14.39 1.48
C ALA A 20 15.99 14.66 2.87
N VAL A 21 15.21 15.21 3.81
CA VAL A 21 15.63 15.42 5.20
C VAL A 21 15.87 14.08 5.91
N VAL A 22 14.95 13.13 5.78
CA VAL A 22 15.11 11.78 6.36
C VAL A 22 16.31 11.06 5.75
N TRP A 23 16.43 11.08 4.40
CA TRP A 23 17.58 10.52 3.70
C TRP A 23 18.92 11.10 4.18
N PHE A 24 18.99 12.42 4.40
CA PHE A 24 20.20 13.08 4.89
C PHE A 24 20.68 12.51 6.22
N TRP A 25 19.77 12.30 7.17
CA TRP A 25 20.09 11.75 8.47
C TRP A 25 20.39 10.24 8.40
N ARG A 26 19.58 9.46 7.69
CA ARG A 26 19.80 8.02 7.51
C ARG A 26 21.13 7.73 6.82
N SER A 27 21.50 8.51 5.81
CA SER A 27 22.76 8.35 5.07
C SER A 27 24.01 8.61 5.91
N ARG A 28 23.88 9.28 7.05
CA ARG A 28 24.97 9.55 7.99
C ARG A 28 25.05 8.55 9.14
N VAL A 29 23.91 8.03 9.56
CA VAL A 29 23.81 7.19 10.77
C VAL A 29 23.69 5.70 10.41
N VAL A 30 23.05 5.36 9.30
CA VAL A 30 22.82 3.99 8.81
C VAL A 30 23.49 3.85 7.45
N THR A 31 24.80 3.70 7.44
CA THR A 31 25.61 3.70 6.21
C THR A 31 25.47 2.43 5.39
N GLU A 32 25.26 1.31 6.09
CA GLU A 32 25.15 -0.02 5.50
C GLU A 32 23.71 -0.38 5.14
N PRO A 33 23.49 -1.33 4.21
CA PRO A 33 22.17 -1.90 3.97
C PRO A 33 21.54 -2.45 5.25
N TYR A 34 20.25 -2.20 5.44
CA TYR A 34 19.52 -2.61 6.64
C TYR A 34 18.31 -3.47 6.31
N MET A 35 18.19 -4.63 6.96
CA MET A 35 17.11 -5.61 6.75
C MET A 35 17.02 -6.07 5.29
N ASP A 36 15.86 -5.97 4.64
CA ASP A 36 15.64 -6.41 3.26
C ASP A 36 16.59 -5.71 2.26
N GLU A 37 17.13 -4.54 2.60
CA GLU A 37 18.12 -3.85 1.77
C GLU A 37 19.39 -4.69 1.57
N ALA A 38 19.72 -5.60 2.51
CA ALA A 38 20.85 -6.49 2.41
C ALA A 38 20.77 -7.44 1.19
N PHE A 39 19.57 -7.65 0.67
CA PHE A 39 19.31 -8.42 -0.56
C PHE A 39 19.02 -7.50 -1.76
N HIS A 40 18.20 -6.46 -1.55
CA HIS A 40 17.75 -5.60 -2.65
C HIS A 40 18.87 -4.72 -3.23
N ILE A 41 19.77 -4.20 -2.40
CA ILE A 41 20.84 -3.31 -2.86
C ILE A 41 21.89 -4.08 -3.67
N PRO A 42 22.49 -5.18 -3.20
CA PRO A 42 23.41 -5.97 -4.00
C PRO A 42 22.80 -6.43 -5.32
N GLN A 43 21.55 -6.90 -5.31
CA GLN A 43 20.86 -7.30 -6.55
C GLN A 43 20.74 -6.15 -7.55
N THR A 44 20.46 -4.93 -7.09
CA THR A 44 20.42 -3.76 -7.97
C THR A 44 21.82 -3.43 -8.49
N GLN A 45 22.85 -3.56 -7.65
CA GLN A 45 24.23 -3.29 -8.04
C GLN A 45 24.72 -4.24 -9.14
N GLU A 46 24.30 -5.53 -9.10
CA GLU A 46 24.54 -6.47 -10.21
C GLU A 46 23.91 -5.96 -11.51
N TYR A 47 22.66 -5.52 -11.47
CA TYR A 47 21.94 -4.99 -12.64
C TYR A 47 22.53 -3.66 -13.13
N CYS A 48 22.99 -2.80 -12.25
CA CYS A 48 23.74 -1.58 -12.62
C CYS A 48 25.03 -1.87 -13.40
N GLN A 49 25.60 -3.04 -13.20
CA GLN A 49 26.79 -3.51 -13.92
C GLN A 49 26.44 -4.26 -15.21
N GLY A 50 25.14 -4.44 -15.50
CA GLY A 50 24.66 -5.17 -16.67
C GLY A 50 24.65 -6.69 -16.50
N ARG A 51 24.86 -7.19 -15.27
CA ARG A 51 24.82 -8.63 -14.95
C ARG A 51 23.39 -9.06 -14.60
N PHE A 52 22.54 -9.18 -15.59
CA PHE A 52 21.11 -9.54 -15.45
C PHE A 52 20.88 -11.04 -15.21
N ASP A 53 21.88 -11.87 -15.38
CA ASP A 53 21.89 -13.31 -15.13
C ASP A 53 22.12 -13.66 -13.65
N GLN A 54 22.58 -12.72 -12.84
CA GLN A 54 22.79 -12.90 -11.42
C GLN A 54 21.50 -12.65 -10.64
N TRP A 55 21.12 -13.60 -9.78
CA TRP A 55 19.91 -13.53 -8.96
C TRP A 55 20.15 -14.11 -7.57
N ASP A 56 19.73 -13.40 -6.53
CA ASP A 56 19.77 -13.87 -5.14
C ASP A 56 18.50 -14.67 -4.82
N ASP A 57 18.65 -15.94 -4.48
CA ASP A 57 17.56 -16.88 -4.17
C ASP A 57 16.75 -16.50 -2.93
N LYS A 58 17.24 -15.58 -2.09
CA LYS A 58 16.50 -15.03 -0.94
C LYS A 58 15.46 -14.00 -1.35
N ILE A 59 15.56 -13.44 -2.54
CA ILE A 59 14.62 -12.44 -3.04
C ILE A 59 13.30 -13.10 -3.43
N THR A 60 12.24 -12.67 -2.79
CA THR A 60 10.87 -13.22 -2.98
C THR A 60 10.07 -12.47 -4.05
N THR A 61 10.47 -11.23 -4.42
CA THR A 61 9.75 -10.36 -5.35
C THR A 61 10.28 -10.44 -6.77
N PHE A 62 9.52 -9.94 -7.76
CA PHE A 62 9.99 -9.80 -9.13
C PHE A 62 11.02 -8.66 -9.27
N PRO A 63 11.77 -8.59 -10.39
CA PRO A 63 12.92 -7.70 -10.54
C PRO A 63 12.58 -6.23 -10.84
N GLY A 64 11.31 -5.81 -10.77
CA GLY A 64 10.88 -4.49 -11.22
C GLY A 64 11.61 -3.32 -10.55
N LEU A 65 11.83 -3.38 -9.24
CA LEU A 65 12.59 -2.36 -8.51
C LEU A 65 14.02 -2.24 -9.06
N TYR A 66 14.71 -3.36 -9.22
CA TYR A 66 16.12 -3.40 -9.65
C TYR A 66 16.28 -2.92 -11.09
N LEU A 67 15.35 -3.35 -11.97
CA LEU A 67 15.36 -2.92 -13.38
C LEU A 67 15.17 -1.40 -13.51
N VAL A 68 14.17 -0.84 -12.83
CA VAL A 68 13.90 0.60 -12.89
C VAL A 68 15.07 1.41 -12.32
N MET A 69 15.64 0.97 -11.20
CA MET A 69 16.72 1.70 -10.52
C MET A 69 18.09 1.52 -11.20
N ALA A 70 18.31 0.46 -11.97
CA ALA A 70 19.52 0.30 -12.77
C ALA A 70 19.54 1.20 -14.02
N VAL A 71 18.36 1.57 -14.57
CA VAL A 71 18.27 2.34 -15.82
C VAL A 71 19.13 3.62 -15.83
N PRO A 72 19.09 4.51 -14.80
CA PRO A 72 19.91 5.72 -14.81
C PRO A 72 21.42 5.42 -14.92
N SER A 73 21.91 4.42 -14.18
CA SER A 73 23.31 4.00 -14.23
C SER A 73 23.68 3.41 -15.59
N LEU A 74 22.83 2.59 -16.18
CA LEU A 74 23.03 2.00 -17.49
C LEU A 74 23.05 3.07 -18.59
N VAL A 75 22.18 4.08 -18.52
CA VAL A 75 22.17 5.22 -19.45
C VAL A 75 23.47 6.01 -19.34
N VAL A 76 23.94 6.31 -18.13
CA VAL A 76 25.21 7.01 -17.90
C VAL A 76 26.38 6.20 -18.49
N ARG A 77 26.44 4.89 -18.26
CA ARG A 77 27.47 4.01 -18.84
C ARG A 77 27.42 3.98 -20.36
N TRP A 78 26.23 3.84 -20.94
CA TRP A 78 26.06 3.89 -22.39
C TRP A 78 26.53 5.24 -22.96
N ALA A 79 26.14 6.35 -22.36
CA ALA A 79 26.56 7.67 -22.75
C ALA A 79 28.11 7.82 -22.74
N SER A 80 28.78 7.24 -21.74
CA SER A 80 30.25 7.24 -21.64
C SER A 80 30.94 6.43 -22.75
N THR A 81 30.28 5.40 -23.30
CA THR A 81 30.80 4.65 -24.42
C THR A 81 30.64 5.38 -25.75
N VAL A 82 29.54 6.15 -25.91
CA VAL A 82 29.23 6.91 -27.13
C VAL A 82 30.03 8.23 -27.18
N PHE A 83 30.27 8.84 -26.01
CA PHE A 83 30.98 10.11 -25.86
C PHE A 83 32.24 9.94 -24.99
N PRO A 84 33.34 9.35 -25.52
CA PRO A 84 34.55 9.03 -24.74
C PRO A 84 35.25 10.23 -24.09
N SER A 85 35.00 11.43 -24.60
CA SER A 85 35.52 12.70 -24.06
C SER A 85 34.79 13.16 -22.76
N SER A 86 33.75 12.46 -22.36
CA SER A 86 33.04 12.77 -21.15
C SER A 86 33.89 12.40 -19.93
N SER A 87 34.06 13.37 -19.04
CA SER A 87 34.96 13.40 -17.89
C SER A 87 34.73 12.22 -16.91
N PRO A 88 35.68 11.93 -16.03
CA PRO A 88 35.53 10.96 -14.92
C PRO A 88 34.26 11.14 -14.04
N VAL A 89 33.59 12.28 -14.16
CA VAL A 89 32.32 12.59 -13.52
C VAL A 89 31.21 11.60 -13.90
N HIS A 90 31.15 11.10 -15.13
CA HIS A 90 30.08 10.18 -15.56
C HIS A 90 30.21 8.79 -14.90
N ALA A 91 31.43 8.26 -14.83
CA ALA A 91 31.67 6.99 -14.15
C ALA A 91 31.35 7.08 -12.65
N SER A 92 31.74 8.20 -12.03
CA SER A 92 31.44 8.49 -10.63
C SER A 92 29.94 8.66 -10.38
N LEU A 93 29.20 9.29 -11.29
CA LEU A 93 27.75 9.47 -11.19
C LEU A 93 27.01 8.12 -11.29
N GLY A 94 27.37 7.25 -12.23
CA GLY A 94 26.80 5.92 -12.36
C GLY A 94 26.99 5.07 -11.10
N PHE A 95 28.18 5.12 -10.51
CA PHE A 95 28.48 4.45 -9.25
C PHE A 95 27.67 5.04 -8.07
N LEU A 96 27.55 6.38 -8.01
CA LEU A 96 26.81 7.07 -6.96
C LEU A 96 25.31 6.71 -6.99
N LEU A 97 24.71 6.62 -8.18
CA LEU A 97 23.29 6.26 -8.33
C LEU A 97 22.97 4.84 -7.81
N CYS A 98 23.91 3.90 -7.94
CA CYS A 98 23.75 2.52 -7.46
C CYS A 98 24.35 2.27 -6.06
N SER A 99 24.81 3.32 -5.38
CA SER A 99 25.22 3.22 -3.99
C SER A 99 24.02 3.10 -3.05
N VAL A 100 24.24 2.62 -1.83
CA VAL A 100 23.20 2.58 -0.77
C VAL A 100 22.48 3.92 -0.63
N LYS A 101 23.26 5.00 -0.58
CA LYS A 101 22.74 6.38 -0.45
C LYS A 101 21.94 6.80 -1.68
N GLY A 102 22.45 6.51 -2.87
CA GLY A 102 21.78 6.86 -4.13
C GLY A 102 20.45 6.12 -4.31
N LEU A 103 20.42 4.81 -4.05
CA LEU A 103 19.22 3.99 -4.18
C LEU A 103 18.13 4.40 -3.19
N ARG A 104 18.47 4.66 -1.91
CA ARG A 104 17.53 5.19 -0.92
C ARG A 104 16.98 6.55 -1.34
N LEU A 105 17.85 7.46 -1.80
CA LEU A 105 17.44 8.79 -2.27
C LEU A 105 16.43 8.68 -3.43
N CYS A 106 16.76 7.88 -4.44
CA CYS A 106 15.87 7.67 -5.58
C CYS A 106 14.53 7.05 -5.15
N ASN A 107 14.55 6.07 -4.24
CA ASN A 107 13.32 5.43 -3.77
C ASN A 107 12.39 6.44 -3.09
N GLY A 108 12.89 7.19 -2.11
CA GLY A 108 12.10 8.20 -1.39
C GLY A 108 11.65 9.36 -2.30
N LEU A 109 12.56 9.97 -3.06
CA LEU A 109 12.23 11.16 -3.85
C LEU A 109 11.34 10.82 -5.07
N VAL A 110 11.69 9.78 -5.84
CA VAL A 110 10.95 9.45 -7.06
C VAL A 110 9.60 8.84 -6.72
N PHE A 111 9.57 7.75 -5.95
CA PHE A 111 8.31 7.05 -5.69
C PHE A 111 7.47 7.72 -4.60
N GLY A 112 8.10 8.33 -3.58
CA GLY A 112 7.39 9.13 -2.58
C GLY A 112 6.76 10.38 -3.22
N GLY A 113 7.53 11.11 -4.01
CA GLY A 113 7.03 12.27 -4.77
C GLY A 113 5.94 11.92 -5.78
N LEU A 114 6.11 10.81 -6.52
CA LEU A 114 5.11 10.31 -7.46
C LEU A 114 3.82 9.91 -6.74
N SER A 115 3.90 9.20 -5.61
CA SER A 115 2.73 8.82 -4.82
C SER A 115 1.96 10.04 -4.31
N ALA A 116 2.66 11.11 -3.92
CA ALA A 116 2.05 12.37 -3.50
C ALA A 116 1.28 13.03 -4.64
N LEU A 117 1.89 13.15 -5.81
CA LEU A 117 1.25 13.70 -7.00
C LEU A 117 0.01 12.90 -7.39
N LEU A 118 0.15 11.56 -7.47
CA LEU A 118 -0.93 10.67 -7.85
C LEU A 118 -2.10 10.71 -6.84
N SER A 119 -1.80 10.79 -5.54
CA SER A 119 -2.83 10.91 -4.50
C SER A 119 -3.65 12.20 -4.67
N PHE A 120 -2.98 13.32 -4.95
CA PHE A 120 -3.64 14.60 -5.21
C PHE A 120 -4.53 14.55 -6.45
N GLU A 121 -4.02 14.00 -7.55
CA GLU A 121 -4.76 13.88 -8.82
C GLU A 121 -5.96 12.94 -8.68
N ILE A 122 -5.81 11.79 -8.01
CA ILE A 122 -6.90 10.84 -7.77
C ILE A 122 -8.02 11.49 -6.94
N LEU A 123 -7.66 12.22 -5.87
CA LEU A 123 -8.68 12.94 -5.06
C LEU A 123 -9.47 13.92 -5.91
N GLY A 124 -8.81 14.62 -6.83
CA GLY A 124 -9.50 15.52 -7.78
C GLY A 124 -10.43 14.82 -8.77
N GLU A 125 -10.08 13.61 -9.22
CA GLU A 125 -10.90 12.82 -10.15
C GLU A 125 -12.10 12.16 -9.43
N VAL A 126 -11.86 11.61 -8.23
CA VAL A 126 -12.88 10.90 -7.45
C VAL A 126 -13.86 11.87 -6.78
N HIS A 127 -13.39 13.05 -6.38
CA HIS A 127 -14.16 14.06 -5.67
C HIS A 127 -14.12 15.42 -6.41
N PRO A 128 -14.85 15.59 -7.52
CA PRO A 128 -14.74 16.77 -8.37
C PRO A 128 -15.01 18.11 -7.68
N GLY A 129 -15.70 18.10 -6.52
CA GLY A 129 -15.99 19.29 -5.72
C GLY A 129 -14.98 19.60 -4.63
N ILE A 130 -13.90 18.81 -4.49
CA ILE A 130 -12.89 19.02 -3.45
C ILE A 130 -12.10 20.31 -3.70
N SER A 131 -11.89 21.11 -2.66
CA SER A 131 -10.99 22.28 -2.76
C SER A 131 -9.54 21.83 -2.92
N SER A 132 -8.70 22.65 -3.54
CA SER A 132 -7.26 22.35 -3.70
C SER A 132 -6.56 22.16 -2.35
N GLU A 133 -6.94 22.94 -1.33
CA GLU A 133 -6.39 22.84 0.02
C GLU A 133 -6.81 21.54 0.71
N ASP A 134 -8.07 21.16 0.58
CA ASP A 134 -8.56 19.90 1.17
C ASP A 134 -7.96 18.68 0.46
N ALA A 135 -7.80 18.73 -0.87
CA ALA A 135 -7.10 17.72 -1.65
C ALA A 135 -5.63 17.61 -1.21
N PHE A 136 -4.95 18.75 -1.01
CA PHE A 136 -3.57 18.79 -0.54
C PHE A 136 -3.42 18.13 0.84
N LEU A 137 -4.22 18.53 1.82
CA LEU A 137 -4.12 18.00 3.19
C LEU A 137 -4.48 16.50 3.26
N ASN A 138 -5.51 16.06 2.50
CA ASN A 138 -5.87 14.65 2.46
C ASN A 138 -4.78 13.81 1.78
N ALA A 139 -4.22 14.29 0.67
CA ALA A 139 -3.11 13.60 -0.01
C ALA A 139 -1.84 13.59 0.85
N LEU A 140 -1.54 14.69 1.55
CA LEU A 140 -0.42 14.75 2.50
C LEU A 140 -0.59 13.73 3.62
N ALA A 141 -1.78 13.61 4.22
CA ALA A 141 -2.05 12.61 5.25
C ALA A 141 -1.82 11.18 4.74
N ILE A 142 -2.19 10.87 3.49
CA ILE A 142 -1.94 9.55 2.88
C ILE A 142 -0.43 9.28 2.80
N ASN A 143 0.35 10.25 2.36
CA ASN A 143 1.79 10.09 2.17
C ASN A 143 2.59 10.16 3.48
N LEU A 144 2.04 10.77 4.52
CA LEU A 144 2.63 10.78 5.87
C LEU A 144 2.25 9.54 6.69
N PHE A 145 1.44 8.60 6.17
CA PHE A 145 1.12 7.38 6.91
C PHE A 145 2.39 6.69 7.40
N PRO A 146 2.59 6.52 8.73
CA PRO A 146 3.91 6.23 9.28
C PRO A 146 4.57 4.97 8.73
N VAL A 147 3.80 3.93 8.47
CA VAL A 147 4.33 2.68 7.88
C VAL A 147 4.83 2.90 6.46
N TYR A 148 4.08 3.66 5.65
CA TYR A 148 4.48 4.00 4.28
C TYR A 148 5.67 4.96 4.25
N PHE A 149 5.58 6.06 5.01
CA PHE A 149 6.61 7.09 5.06
C PHE A 149 7.97 6.51 5.46
N PHE A 150 7.99 5.70 6.53
CA PHE A 150 9.21 5.04 7.00
C PHE A 150 9.81 4.08 5.95
N SER A 151 8.98 3.24 5.31
CA SER A 151 9.46 2.26 4.32
C SER A 151 9.89 2.90 3.00
N ALA A 152 9.35 4.08 2.63
CA ALA A 152 9.76 4.78 1.42
C ALA A 152 11.21 5.28 1.47
N ASP A 153 11.74 5.55 2.65
CA ASP A 153 13.13 6.01 2.88
C ASP A 153 14.14 4.86 3.08
N LEU A 154 13.70 3.62 2.99
CA LEU A 154 14.53 2.43 2.79
C LEU A 154 14.44 1.99 1.34
N TYR A 155 15.44 1.26 0.87
CA TYR A 155 15.41 0.73 -0.49
C TYR A 155 14.54 -0.53 -0.57
N TYR A 156 13.22 -0.32 -0.45
CA TYR A 156 12.19 -1.34 -0.42
C TYR A 156 11.24 -1.21 -1.60
N THR A 157 10.54 -2.29 -1.91
CA THR A 157 9.58 -2.33 -3.02
C THR A 157 8.29 -1.55 -2.75
N ASP A 158 8.00 -1.18 -1.49
CA ASP A 158 6.71 -0.64 -1.05
C ASP A 158 6.33 0.69 -1.72
N ALA A 159 7.28 1.62 -1.81
CA ALA A 159 7.04 2.95 -2.38
C ALA A 159 6.72 2.87 -3.87
N GLY A 160 7.54 2.17 -4.65
CA GLY A 160 7.31 1.99 -6.08
C GLY A 160 6.07 1.14 -6.38
N SER A 161 5.82 0.13 -5.56
CA SER A 161 4.61 -0.70 -5.60
C SER A 161 3.35 0.15 -5.47
N LEU A 162 3.26 0.98 -4.41
CA LEU A 162 2.12 1.88 -4.21
C LEU A 162 1.98 2.87 -5.37
N ALA A 163 3.06 3.55 -5.75
CA ALA A 163 3.04 4.54 -6.84
C ALA A 163 2.46 3.96 -8.13
N LEU A 164 2.85 2.74 -8.52
CA LEU A 164 2.37 2.10 -9.74
C LEU A 164 0.91 1.63 -9.63
N VAL A 165 0.46 1.17 -8.46
CA VAL A 165 -0.97 0.87 -8.23
C VAL A 165 -1.81 2.14 -8.32
N LEU A 166 -1.35 3.25 -7.74
CA LEU A 166 -2.04 4.55 -7.83
C LEU A 166 -2.03 5.09 -9.26
N LEU A 167 -0.94 4.92 -10.01
CA LEU A 167 -0.88 5.27 -11.42
C LEU A 167 -1.88 4.47 -12.25
N ALA A 168 -1.98 3.16 -12.03
CA ALA A 168 -2.96 2.32 -12.69
C ALA A 168 -4.40 2.80 -12.39
N LEU A 169 -4.70 3.13 -11.14
CA LEU A 169 -6.01 3.65 -10.74
C LEU A 169 -6.30 5.01 -11.40
N LEU A 170 -5.36 5.95 -11.39
CA LEU A 170 -5.53 7.26 -12.02
C LEU A 170 -5.78 7.15 -13.52
N LEU A 171 -5.03 6.28 -14.20
CA LEU A 171 -5.20 6.06 -15.64
C LEU A 171 -6.55 5.41 -15.97
N ALA A 172 -7.04 4.50 -15.12
CA ALA A 172 -8.40 3.95 -15.23
C ALA A 172 -9.46 5.04 -15.05
N LEU A 173 -9.34 5.90 -14.03
CA LEU A 173 -10.22 7.05 -13.80
C LEU A 173 -10.26 7.99 -15.01
N ARG A 174 -9.11 8.23 -15.65
CA ARG A 174 -8.96 9.05 -16.87
C ARG A 174 -9.30 8.30 -18.16
N ARG A 175 -9.93 7.13 -18.08
CA ARG A 175 -10.35 6.31 -19.23
C ARG A 175 -9.18 5.87 -20.15
N ARG A 176 -7.96 5.87 -19.63
CA ARG A 176 -6.77 5.38 -20.33
C ARG A 176 -6.53 3.89 -20.00
N HIS A 177 -7.50 3.05 -20.33
CA HIS A 177 -7.59 1.65 -19.90
C HIS A 177 -6.33 0.82 -20.20
N ARG A 178 -5.76 0.94 -21.42
CA ARG A 178 -4.54 0.19 -21.79
C ARG A 178 -3.32 0.66 -21.01
N ALA A 179 -3.16 1.97 -20.84
CA ALA A 179 -2.07 2.53 -20.03
C ALA A 179 -2.20 2.13 -18.57
N SER A 180 -3.44 2.05 -18.04
CA SER A 180 -3.72 1.47 -16.73
C SER A 180 -3.23 0.02 -16.62
N GLY A 181 -3.49 -0.80 -17.65
CA GLY A 181 -2.98 -2.17 -17.71
C GLY A 181 -1.44 -2.24 -17.71
N VAL A 182 -0.76 -1.36 -18.44
CA VAL A 182 0.71 -1.27 -18.43
C VAL A 182 1.24 -0.89 -17.04
N ALA A 183 0.63 0.09 -16.39
CA ALA A 183 1.00 0.47 -15.02
C ALA A 183 0.75 -0.69 -14.03
N ALA A 184 -0.32 -1.47 -14.22
CA ALA A 184 -0.60 -2.67 -13.43
C ALA A 184 0.48 -3.75 -13.62
N VAL A 185 0.98 -3.96 -14.84
CA VAL A 185 2.14 -4.85 -15.11
C VAL A 185 3.35 -4.36 -14.31
N GLY A 186 3.66 -3.07 -14.39
CA GLY A 186 4.74 -2.48 -13.58
C GLY A 186 4.56 -2.73 -12.09
N ALA A 187 3.36 -2.52 -11.56
CA ALA A 187 3.05 -2.76 -10.14
C ALA A 187 3.30 -4.22 -9.73
N VAL A 188 2.90 -5.19 -10.55
CA VAL A 188 3.13 -6.62 -10.29
C VAL A 188 4.63 -6.96 -10.33
N LEU A 189 5.40 -6.32 -11.21
CA LEU A 189 6.86 -6.50 -11.27
C LEU A 189 7.57 -5.96 -10.02
N PHE A 190 6.98 -5.02 -9.28
CA PHE A 190 7.50 -4.58 -7.98
C PHE A 190 7.11 -5.54 -6.84
N ARG A 191 5.84 -5.99 -6.83
CA ARG A 191 5.34 -6.96 -5.84
C ARG A 191 4.24 -7.81 -6.45
N GLN A 192 4.36 -9.13 -6.38
CA GLN A 192 3.39 -10.08 -6.95
C GLN A 192 1.97 -9.89 -6.39
N THR A 193 1.86 -9.50 -5.12
CA THR A 193 0.57 -9.24 -4.46
C THR A 193 -0.22 -8.12 -5.14
N ASN A 194 0.43 -7.27 -5.92
CA ASN A 194 -0.24 -6.23 -6.70
C ASN A 194 -1.13 -6.78 -7.84
N VAL A 195 -1.03 -8.07 -8.19
CA VAL A 195 -2.01 -8.70 -9.08
C VAL A 195 -3.43 -8.58 -8.52
N VAL A 196 -3.59 -8.66 -7.20
CA VAL A 196 -4.87 -8.49 -6.51
C VAL A 196 -5.35 -7.04 -6.64
N TRP A 197 -4.46 -6.06 -6.50
CA TRP A 197 -4.81 -4.66 -6.69
C TRP A 197 -5.04 -4.28 -8.16
N ALA A 198 -4.36 -4.95 -9.08
CA ALA A 198 -4.66 -4.85 -10.51
C ALA A 198 -6.07 -5.40 -10.83
N ALA A 199 -6.49 -6.49 -10.17
CA ALA A 199 -7.86 -7.00 -10.25
C ALA A 199 -8.89 -5.99 -9.68
N PHE A 200 -8.56 -5.31 -8.57
CA PHE A 200 -9.38 -4.24 -8.03
C PHE A 200 -9.54 -3.08 -9.03
N VAL A 201 -8.42 -2.59 -9.61
CA VAL A 201 -8.45 -1.50 -10.59
C VAL A 201 -9.25 -1.91 -11.82
N LEU A 202 -9.10 -3.15 -12.30
CA LEU A 202 -9.89 -3.70 -13.40
C LEU A 202 -11.39 -3.71 -13.05
N ALA A 203 -11.76 -4.22 -11.87
CA ALA A 203 -13.16 -4.26 -11.42
C ALA A 203 -13.76 -2.86 -11.31
N TYR A 204 -13.00 -1.90 -10.76
CA TYR A 204 -13.38 -0.50 -10.70
C TYR A 204 -13.61 0.10 -12.09
N ASP A 205 -12.66 -0.12 -13.00
CA ASP A 205 -12.72 0.37 -14.37
C ASP A 205 -13.89 -0.23 -15.16
N LEU A 206 -14.07 -1.54 -15.09
CA LEU A 206 -15.21 -2.24 -15.71
C LEU A 206 -16.54 -1.69 -15.18
N HIS A 207 -16.67 -1.56 -13.85
CA HIS A 207 -17.86 -0.98 -13.24
C HIS A 207 -18.14 0.42 -13.80
N SER A 208 -17.13 1.28 -13.86
CA SER A 208 -17.25 2.65 -14.35
C SER A 208 -17.59 2.76 -15.84
N GLN A 209 -17.19 1.79 -16.65
CA GLN A 209 -17.50 1.73 -18.09
C GLN A 209 -18.95 1.31 -18.36
N VAL A 210 -19.53 0.46 -17.51
CA VAL A 210 -20.88 -0.09 -17.72
C VAL A 210 -21.95 0.60 -16.88
N ASN A 211 -21.58 1.21 -15.76
CA ASN A 211 -22.49 1.90 -14.84
C ASN A 211 -21.94 3.26 -14.37
N PRO A 212 -21.69 4.22 -15.29
CA PRO A 212 -21.01 5.49 -14.98
C PRO A 212 -21.80 6.40 -14.02
N LYS A 213 -23.10 6.15 -13.84
CA LYS A 213 -23.98 6.87 -12.92
C LYS A 213 -24.31 6.07 -11.66
N GLY A 214 -23.64 4.95 -11.45
CA GLY A 214 -23.84 4.07 -10.30
C GLY A 214 -23.54 4.83 -9.01
N ARG A 215 -24.61 5.37 -8.39
CA ARG A 215 -24.53 6.02 -7.08
C ARG A 215 -24.49 4.96 -5.97
N SER A 216 -23.86 5.31 -4.88
CA SER A 216 -23.89 4.55 -3.63
C SER A 216 -25.35 4.33 -3.19
N GLY A 217 -25.85 3.13 -3.33
CA GLY A 217 -27.16 2.71 -2.81
C GLY A 217 -27.05 2.00 -1.47
N GLY A 218 -25.90 2.14 -0.79
CA GLY A 218 -25.54 1.30 0.34
C GLY A 218 -25.40 -0.19 -0.06
N LEU A 219 -24.96 -1.05 0.86
CA LEU A 219 -24.73 -2.49 0.57
C LEU A 219 -26.01 -3.24 0.18
N LEU A 220 -27.19 -2.77 0.59
CA LEU A 220 -28.49 -3.34 0.18
C LEU A 220 -28.75 -3.22 -1.33
N GLY A 221 -28.04 -2.32 -2.02
CA GLY A 221 -28.08 -2.17 -3.46
C GLY A 221 -27.28 -3.21 -4.26
N LEU A 222 -26.52 -4.08 -3.60
CA LEU A 222 -25.60 -5.03 -4.22
C LEU A 222 -26.24 -5.92 -5.31
N PRO A 223 -27.41 -6.56 -5.12
CA PRO A 223 -27.99 -7.40 -6.18
C PRO A 223 -28.37 -6.59 -7.43
N ARG A 224 -28.86 -5.35 -7.25
CA ARG A 224 -29.21 -4.47 -8.36
C ARG A 224 -27.97 -3.96 -9.10
N ASP A 225 -26.91 -3.64 -8.37
CA ASP A 225 -25.64 -3.19 -8.94
C ASP A 225 -24.99 -4.34 -9.73
N LEU A 226 -24.96 -5.54 -9.18
CA LEU A 226 -24.48 -6.74 -9.85
C LEU A 226 -25.25 -7.01 -11.15
N GLY A 227 -26.58 -6.99 -11.12
CA GLY A 227 -27.42 -7.20 -12.32
C GLY A 227 -27.14 -6.18 -13.41
N ARG A 228 -26.94 -4.88 -13.04
CA ARG A 228 -26.56 -3.84 -14.00
C ARG A 228 -25.18 -4.06 -14.61
N VAL A 229 -24.20 -4.39 -13.77
CA VAL A 229 -22.83 -4.64 -14.23
C VAL A 229 -22.78 -5.86 -15.15
N LEU A 230 -23.41 -6.97 -14.80
CA LEU A 230 -23.44 -8.17 -15.64
C LEU A 230 -24.10 -7.91 -17.00
N ARG A 231 -25.27 -7.23 -17.01
CA ARG A 231 -25.94 -6.86 -18.27
C ARG A 231 -25.07 -5.91 -19.09
N GLY A 232 -24.51 -4.86 -18.47
CA GLY A 232 -23.63 -3.91 -19.16
C GLY A 232 -22.36 -4.58 -19.70
N ALA A 233 -21.77 -5.49 -18.94
CA ALA A 233 -20.60 -6.26 -19.37
C ALA A 233 -20.92 -7.15 -20.58
N TRP A 234 -22.07 -7.80 -20.60
CA TRP A 234 -22.52 -8.58 -21.75
C TRP A 234 -22.73 -7.73 -23.00
N VAL A 235 -23.47 -6.62 -22.86
CA VAL A 235 -23.75 -5.71 -23.98
C VAL A 235 -22.48 -5.09 -24.55
N HIS A 236 -21.53 -4.72 -23.70
CA HIS A 236 -20.32 -4.01 -24.10
C HIS A 236 -19.07 -4.89 -24.17
N ARG A 237 -19.20 -6.23 -24.15
CA ARG A 237 -18.08 -7.19 -24.02
C ARG A 237 -16.93 -6.96 -24.99
N ALA A 238 -17.19 -6.65 -26.27
CA ALA A 238 -16.13 -6.43 -27.24
C ALA A 238 -15.33 -5.14 -26.95
N ARG A 239 -16.01 -4.06 -26.51
CA ARG A 239 -15.36 -2.82 -26.09
C ARG A 239 -14.52 -3.05 -24.83
N LEU A 240 -15.07 -3.74 -23.83
CA LEU A 240 -14.40 -4.04 -22.57
C LEU A 240 -13.17 -4.92 -22.80
N ALA A 241 -13.28 -5.95 -23.62
CA ALA A 241 -12.15 -6.80 -24.01
C ALA A 241 -11.05 -5.97 -24.68
N ARG A 242 -11.39 -5.15 -25.68
CA ARG A 242 -10.42 -4.29 -26.38
C ARG A 242 -9.74 -3.26 -25.47
N ASN A 243 -10.47 -2.75 -24.48
CA ASN A 243 -9.93 -1.75 -23.55
C ASN A 243 -8.99 -2.39 -22.51
N ASN A 244 -9.36 -3.54 -21.97
CA ASN A 244 -8.74 -4.12 -20.77
C ASN A 244 -7.87 -5.35 -21.03
N TRP A 245 -7.58 -5.68 -22.32
CA TRP A 245 -6.87 -6.91 -22.68
C TRP A 245 -5.50 -7.06 -22.00
N ILE A 246 -4.76 -5.93 -21.75
CA ILE A 246 -3.45 -5.96 -21.10
C ILE A 246 -3.60 -6.45 -19.66
N THR A 247 -4.57 -5.94 -18.91
CA THR A 247 -4.80 -6.37 -17.53
C THR A 247 -5.30 -7.81 -17.46
N VAL A 248 -6.16 -8.23 -18.42
CA VAL A 248 -6.62 -9.61 -18.50
C VAL A 248 -5.45 -10.57 -18.85
N ALA A 249 -4.59 -10.16 -19.80
CA ALA A 249 -3.39 -10.91 -20.16
C ALA A 249 -2.40 -11.01 -18.97
N LEU A 250 -2.24 -9.93 -18.20
CA LEU A 250 -1.46 -9.95 -16.96
C LEU A 250 -2.01 -10.99 -15.97
N MET A 251 -3.32 -11.01 -15.76
CA MET A 251 -3.97 -11.99 -14.86
C MET A 251 -3.73 -13.42 -15.31
N ALA A 252 -3.90 -13.68 -16.62
CA ALA A 252 -3.67 -14.99 -17.21
C ALA A 252 -2.19 -15.41 -17.11
N ALA A 253 -1.27 -14.50 -17.43
CA ALA A 253 0.17 -14.73 -17.32
C ALA A 253 0.59 -15.00 -15.87
N PHE A 254 0.04 -14.27 -14.91
CA PHE A 254 0.31 -14.49 -13.49
C PHE A 254 -0.24 -15.83 -13.01
N ALA A 255 -1.45 -16.20 -13.42
CA ALA A 255 -2.01 -17.53 -13.11
C ALA A 255 -1.13 -18.65 -13.69
N ALA A 256 -0.68 -18.53 -14.94
CA ALA A 256 0.26 -19.47 -15.57
C ALA A 256 1.60 -19.53 -14.84
N PHE A 257 2.13 -18.37 -14.40
CA PHE A 257 3.34 -18.30 -13.56
C PHE A 257 3.14 -19.09 -12.26
N VAL A 258 2.06 -18.84 -11.52
CA VAL A 258 1.78 -19.54 -10.24
C VAL A 258 1.65 -21.05 -10.46
N ALA A 259 0.94 -21.46 -11.51
CA ALA A 259 0.79 -22.88 -11.85
C ALA A 259 2.14 -23.55 -12.19
N LYS A 260 3.02 -22.87 -12.95
CA LYS A 260 4.33 -23.40 -13.32
C LYS A 260 5.33 -23.32 -12.17
N ASN A 261 5.29 -22.23 -11.39
CA ASN A 261 6.22 -21.97 -10.28
C ASN A 261 5.86 -22.75 -9.01
N GLY A 262 4.62 -23.23 -8.86
CA GLY A 262 4.13 -23.88 -7.65
C GLY A 262 3.83 -22.94 -6.49
N GLY A 263 3.88 -21.61 -6.71
CA GLY A 263 3.64 -20.59 -5.69
C GLY A 263 3.75 -19.18 -6.23
N VAL A 264 3.41 -18.19 -5.37
CA VAL A 264 3.37 -16.78 -5.76
C VAL A 264 4.73 -16.09 -5.65
N VAL A 265 5.68 -16.61 -4.87
CA VAL A 265 7.00 -16.03 -4.63
C VAL A 265 8.06 -16.61 -5.58
N VAL A 266 9.06 -15.82 -5.91
CA VAL A 266 10.16 -16.23 -6.81
C VAL A 266 11.19 -17.05 -6.04
N GLY A 267 11.72 -16.51 -4.93
CA GLY A 267 12.72 -17.15 -4.05
C GLY A 267 12.17 -17.41 -2.66
N ASP A 268 12.99 -18.01 -1.79
CA ASP A 268 12.71 -18.35 -0.38
C ASP A 268 11.29 -18.95 -0.15
N ARG A 269 10.94 -19.91 -1.01
CA ARG A 269 9.57 -20.46 -1.10
C ARG A 269 9.13 -21.17 0.18
N ASP A 270 10.04 -21.78 0.90
CA ASP A 270 9.72 -22.56 2.10
C ASP A 270 9.29 -21.68 3.27
N ALA A 271 9.91 -20.52 3.42
CA ALA A 271 9.55 -19.54 4.44
C ALA A 271 8.28 -18.73 4.10
N HIS A 272 7.85 -18.72 2.82
CA HIS A 272 6.76 -17.86 2.34
C HIS A 272 5.58 -18.65 1.75
N LYS A 273 5.31 -19.85 2.25
CA LYS A 273 4.13 -20.62 1.85
C LYS A 273 2.86 -19.89 2.30
N PRO A 274 1.88 -19.69 1.40
CA PRO A 274 0.60 -19.10 1.79
C PRO A 274 -0.07 -19.94 2.87
N LYS A 275 -0.44 -19.29 3.98
CA LYS A 275 -1.24 -19.88 5.06
C LYS A 275 -2.42 -18.99 5.39
N LEU A 276 -3.54 -19.61 5.76
CA LEU A 276 -4.78 -18.89 6.01
C LEU A 276 -4.75 -18.23 7.40
N HIS A 277 -4.43 -16.94 7.43
CA HIS A 277 -4.36 -16.08 8.61
C HIS A 277 -5.46 -15.01 8.55
N LEU A 278 -6.73 -15.43 8.61
CA LEU A 278 -7.88 -14.51 8.45
C LEU A 278 -7.90 -13.39 9.50
N ALA A 279 -7.37 -13.62 10.70
CA ALA A 279 -7.28 -12.60 11.74
C ALA A 279 -6.47 -11.37 11.28
N GLN A 280 -5.48 -11.54 10.38
CA GLN A 280 -4.68 -10.44 9.85
C GLN A 280 -5.51 -9.42 9.07
N PHE A 281 -6.57 -9.86 8.39
CA PHE A 281 -7.51 -8.92 7.76
C PHE A 281 -8.25 -8.07 8.79
N LEU A 282 -8.62 -8.63 9.94
CA LEU A 282 -9.25 -7.87 11.04
C LEU A 282 -8.27 -6.87 11.64
N TYR A 283 -7.00 -7.27 11.81
CA TYR A 283 -5.93 -6.37 12.24
C TYR A 283 -5.69 -5.24 11.23
N CYS A 284 -5.71 -5.54 9.94
CA CYS A 284 -5.65 -4.54 8.87
C CYS A 284 -6.78 -3.51 8.99
N CYS A 285 -8.03 -3.96 9.12
CA CYS A 285 -9.16 -3.04 9.27
C CYS A 285 -9.00 -2.15 10.51
N THR A 286 -8.54 -2.71 11.62
CA THR A 286 -8.34 -1.93 12.85
C THR A 286 -7.17 -0.95 12.72
N ALA A 287 -6.07 -1.34 12.11
CA ALA A 287 -4.94 -0.45 11.86
C ALA A 287 -5.31 0.71 10.94
N VAL A 288 -6.04 0.44 9.86
CA VAL A 288 -6.51 1.48 8.92
C VAL A 288 -7.51 2.43 9.56
N ALA A 289 -8.46 1.92 10.37
CA ALA A 289 -9.38 2.76 11.11
C ALA A 289 -8.65 3.58 12.20
N GLY A 290 -7.66 2.99 12.86
CA GLY A 290 -6.80 3.66 13.85
C GLY A 290 -5.94 4.75 13.22
N ALA A 291 -5.42 4.55 12.03
CA ALA A 291 -4.68 5.57 11.28
C ALA A 291 -5.55 6.82 10.99
N HIS A 292 -6.84 6.64 10.76
CA HIS A 292 -7.82 7.72 10.64
C HIS A 292 -8.68 7.90 11.91
N PHE A 293 -8.05 7.83 13.10
CA PHE A 293 -8.73 7.86 14.38
C PHE A 293 -9.72 9.04 14.50
N LEU A 294 -9.31 10.25 14.12
CA LEU A 294 -10.14 11.46 14.15
C LEU A 294 -11.42 11.36 13.28
N VAL A 295 -11.49 10.36 12.41
CA VAL A 295 -12.64 10.14 11.53
C VAL A 295 -13.52 9.01 12.00
N HIS A 296 -12.92 7.84 12.25
CA HIS A 296 -13.65 6.62 12.54
C HIS A 296 -14.15 6.56 13.99
N PHE A 297 -13.36 7.11 14.93
CA PHE A 297 -13.68 7.10 16.36
C PHE A 297 -14.30 8.44 16.86
N ASP A 298 -14.62 9.37 15.96
CA ASP A 298 -15.38 10.56 16.30
C ASP A 298 -16.83 10.18 16.67
N PRO A 299 -17.31 10.53 17.90
CA PRO A 299 -18.70 10.28 18.29
C PRO A 299 -19.73 10.91 17.35
N ARG A 300 -19.35 11.93 16.60
CA ARG A 300 -20.19 12.64 15.61
C ARG A 300 -20.08 12.05 14.21
N SER A 301 -19.29 10.97 14.02
CA SER A 301 -19.16 10.35 12.70
C SER A 301 -20.50 9.81 12.19
N PRO A 302 -20.72 9.80 10.87
CA PRO A 302 -21.96 9.25 10.29
C PRO A 302 -22.24 7.81 10.70
N PHE A 303 -21.20 7.00 10.87
CA PHE A 303 -21.31 5.61 11.31
C PHE A 303 -21.81 5.51 12.75
N VAL A 304 -21.21 6.26 13.67
CA VAL A 304 -21.63 6.27 15.08
C VAL A 304 -23.06 6.79 15.22
N ARG A 305 -23.41 7.87 14.49
CA ARG A 305 -24.79 8.37 14.46
C ARG A 305 -25.79 7.34 13.90
N ALA A 306 -25.41 6.61 12.84
CA ALA A 306 -26.25 5.54 12.31
C ALA A 306 -26.48 4.40 13.31
N LEU A 307 -25.43 4.02 14.08
CA LEU A 307 -25.55 3.04 15.15
C LEU A 307 -26.45 3.55 16.30
N SER A 308 -26.25 4.80 16.74
CA SER A 308 -27.02 5.40 17.85
C SER A 308 -28.49 5.63 17.48
N GLY A 309 -28.78 5.92 16.20
CA GLY A 309 -30.14 6.11 15.70
C GLY A 309 -30.89 4.81 15.37
N ALA A 310 -30.20 3.68 15.33
CA ALA A 310 -30.83 2.39 15.07
C ALA A 310 -31.43 1.80 16.35
N SER A 311 -32.49 0.99 16.22
CA SER A 311 -33.03 0.28 17.38
C SER A 311 -31.97 -0.70 17.94
N LYS A 312 -31.85 -0.76 19.26
CA LYS A 312 -30.90 -1.66 19.95
C LYS A 312 -31.06 -3.11 19.49
N ALA A 313 -32.32 -3.57 19.31
CA ALA A 313 -32.61 -4.92 18.83
C ALA A 313 -32.02 -5.17 17.42
N ARG A 314 -32.14 -4.19 16.49
CA ARG A 314 -31.59 -4.32 15.15
C ARG A 314 -30.06 -4.35 15.17
N VAL A 315 -29.42 -3.49 15.99
CA VAL A 315 -27.97 -3.49 16.15
C VAL A 315 -27.49 -4.83 16.70
N LEU A 316 -28.14 -5.35 17.75
CA LEU A 316 -27.79 -6.65 18.33
C LEU A 316 -28.01 -7.80 17.34
N LEU A 317 -29.13 -7.81 16.61
CA LEU A 317 -29.42 -8.86 15.62
C LEU A 317 -28.32 -8.98 14.54
N ILE A 318 -27.71 -7.86 14.15
CA ILE A 318 -26.64 -7.84 13.15
C ILE A 318 -25.26 -8.03 13.81
N ALA A 319 -25.01 -7.34 14.91
CA ALA A 319 -23.69 -7.33 15.53
C ALA A 319 -23.35 -8.64 16.24
N ALA A 320 -24.31 -9.31 16.88
CA ALA A 320 -24.03 -10.53 17.63
C ALA A 320 -23.52 -11.69 16.76
N PRO A 321 -24.15 -12.05 15.62
CA PRO A 321 -23.61 -13.11 14.77
C PRO A 321 -22.28 -12.71 14.12
N LEU A 322 -22.08 -11.45 13.75
CA LEU A 322 -20.79 -10.97 13.23
C LEU A 322 -19.69 -11.02 14.29
N LEU A 323 -20.00 -10.63 15.53
CA LEU A 323 -19.07 -10.72 16.63
C LEU A 323 -18.69 -12.17 16.93
N ALA A 324 -19.66 -13.09 16.94
CA ALA A 324 -19.40 -14.52 17.09
C ALA A 324 -18.50 -15.06 15.95
N ALA A 325 -18.77 -14.65 14.70
CA ALA A 325 -17.93 -15.01 13.57
C ALA A 325 -16.50 -14.45 13.71
N PHE A 326 -16.33 -13.21 14.15
CA PHE A 326 -15.01 -12.61 14.38
C PHE A 326 -14.26 -13.31 15.52
N CYS A 327 -14.95 -13.65 16.61
CA CYS A 327 -14.36 -14.46 17.68
C CYS A 327 -13.89 -15.82 17.16
N LEU A 328 -14.71 -16.48 16.33
CA LEU A 328 -14.33 -17.76 15.70
C LEU A 328 -13.12 -17.61 14.79
N VAL A 329 -13.09 -16.57 13.95
CA VAL A 329 -11.95 -16.27 13.06
C VAL A 329 -10.68 -16.04 13.88
N ILE A 330 -10.76 -15.24 14.94
CA ILE A 330 -9.60 -14.94 15.81
C ILE A 330 -9.10 -16.23 16.49
N ARG A 331 -10.00 -17.09 16.95
CA ARG A 331 -9.63 -18.34 17.63
C ARG A 331 -9.00 -19.36 16.70
N ARG A 332 -9.52 -19.52 15.48
CA ARG A 332 -9.15 -20.59 14.56
C ARG A 332 -8.08 -20.19 13.56
N TYR A 333 -7.97 -18.91 13.23
CA TYR A 333 -7.16 -18.40 12.11
C TYR A 333 -6.20 -17.28 12.52
N THR A 334 -5.81 -17.20 13.80
CA THR A 334 -4.64 -16.41 14.21
C THR A 334 -3.41 -17.30 14.13
N LEU A 335 -2.46 -16.90 13.29
CA LEU A 335 -1.16 -17.55 13.16
C LEU A 335 -0.06 -16.64 13.70
N VAL A 336 1.07 -17.22 14.01
CA VAL A 336 2.30 -16.48 14.33
C VAL A 336 3.46 -17.07 13.54
N HIS A 337 4.10 -16.24 12.78
CA HIS A 337 5.27 -16.64 12.02
C HIS A 337 6.51 -16.70 12.93
N PRO A 338 7.44 -17.66 12.76
CA PRO A 338 8.67 -17.72 13.53
C PRO A 338 9.48 -16.42 13.53
N TYR A 339 9.51 -15.69 12.40
CA TYR A 339 10.17 -14.39 12.30
C TYR A 339 9.57 -13.33 13.23
N THR A 340 8.24 -13.34 13.41
CA THR A 340 7.58 -12.42 14.38
C THR A 340 8.04 -12.69 15.81
N LEU A 341 8.42 -13.93 16.15
CA LEU A 341 8.88 -14.31 17.49
C LEU A 341 10.38 -14.10 17.69
N ALA A 342 11.16 -14.19 16.61
CA ALA A 342 12.62 -14.13 16.66
C ALA A 342 13.16 -12.69 16.52
N ASP A 343 12.47 -11.83 15.78
CA ASP A 343 12.99 -10.52 15.40
C ASP A 343 12.41 -9.38 16.23
N ASN A 344 13.10 -9.01 17.30
CA ASN A 344 12.71 -7.92 18.19
C ASN A 344 13.01 -6.51 17.63
N ARG A 345 13.48 -6.38 16.40
CA ARG A 345 13.62 -5.09 15.71
C ARG A 345 12.26 -4.53 15.30
N HIS A 346 11.31 -5.40 14.95
CA HIS A 346 9.99 -5.00 14.47
C HIS A 346 9.01 -4.66 15.60
N TYR A 347 8.23 -3.60 15.42
CA TYR A 347 7.15 -3.24 16.37
C TYR A 347 6.09 -4.34 16.48
N THR A 348 5.88 -5.13 15.44
CA THR A 348 4.97 -6.28 15.46
C THR A 348 5.37 -7.35 16.47
N PHE A 349 6.68 -7.54 16.73
CA PHE A 349 7.18 -8.39 17.82
C PHE A 349 6.59 -7.94 19.17
N TYR A 350 6.62 -6.64 19.47
CA TYR A 350 6.13 -6.10 20.75
C TYR A 350 4.61 -6.15 20.85
N VAL A 351 3.90 -5.90 19.75
CA VAL A 351 2.44 -6.08 19.69
C VAL A 351 2.08 -7.54 19.98
N TRP A 352 2.81 -8.48 19.41
CA TRP A 352 2.61 -9.89 19.69
C TRP A 352 2.98 -10.25 21.12
N LYS A 353 4.20 -9.99 21.55
CA LYS A 353 4.73 -10.35 22.86
C LYS A 353 3.91 -9.75 24.01
N ASN A 354 3.54 -8.48 23.89
CA ASN A 354 2.92 -7.76 24.99
C ASN A 354 1.40 -7.89 25.04
N TYR A 355 0.74 -8.27 23.93
CA TYR A 355 -0.71 -8.34 23.89
C TYR A 355 -1.24 -9.59 23.18
N LEU A 356 -1.03 -9.73 21.86
CA LEU A 356 -1.69 -10.79 21.08
C LEU A 356 -1.23 -12.20 21.47
N GLY A 357 0.03 -12.38 21.85
CA GLY A 357 0.62 -13.65 22.25
C GLY A 357 0.32 -14.06 23.70
N ARG A 358 -0.18 -13.14 24.54
CA ARG A 358 -0.40 -13.42 25.97
C ARG A 358 -1.45 -14.51 26.22
N SER A 359 -2.60 -14.41 25.56
CA SER A 359 -3.63 -15.45 25.62
C SER A 359 -4.67 -15.27 24.51
N GLU A 360 -5.48 -16.31 24.29
CA GLU A 360 -6.63 -16.25 23.41
C GLU A 360 -7.63 -15.16 23.84
N VAL A 361 -7.83 -14.99 25.15
CA VAL A 361 -8.75 -13.99 25.72
C VAL A 361 -8.35 -12.58 25.29
N HIS A 362 -7.05 -12.23 25.33
CA HIS A 362 -6.57 -10.91 24.89
C HIS A 362 -6.89 -10.67 23.42
N ARG A 363 -6.73 -11.68 22.56
CA ARG A 363 -7.07 -11.56 21.13
C ARG A 363 -8.56 -11.40 20.89
N VAL A 364 -9.37 -12.25 21.53
CA VAL A 364 -10.83 -12.23 21.40
C VAL A 364 -11.44 -10.95 21.98
N ALA A 365 -10.86 -10.38 23.03
CA ALA A 365 -11.29 -9.10 23.59
C ALA A 365 -11.23 -7.94 22.59
N LEU A 366 -10.42 -8.05 21.52
CA LEU A 366 -10.37 -7.07 20.43
C LEU A 366 -11.50 -7.24 19.40
N ALA A 367 -12.28 -8.33 19.43
CA ALA A 367 -13.31 -8.58 18.42
C ALA A 367 -14.34 -7.45 18.27
N PRO A 368 -14.84 -6.80 19.36
CA PRO A 368 -15.71 -5.63 19.21
C PRO A 368 -15.05 -4.46 18.51
N LEU A 369 -13.75 -4.20 18.77
CA LEU A 369 -12.97 -3.15 18.12
C LEU A 369 -12.78 -3.46 16.63
N HIS A 370 -12.48 -4.71 16.30
CA HIS A 370 -12.36 -5.14 14.90
C HIS A 370 -13.69 -5.00 14.15
N LEU A 371 -14.79 -5.40 14.77
CA LEU A 371 -16.13 -5.27 14.18
C LEU A 371 -16.51 -3.80 13.96
N PHE A 372 -16.28 -2.95 14.95
CA PHE A 372 -16.50 -1.51 14.84
C PHE A 372 -15.66 -0.91 13.71
N SER A 373 -14.37 -1.23 13.67
CA SER A 373 -13.42 -0.73 12.67
C SER A 373 -13.83 -1.14 11.25
N ALA A 374 -14.08 -2.42 11.02
CA ALA A 374 -14.52 -2.94 9.73
C ALA A 374 -15.85 -2.30 9.29
N GLY A 375 -16.83 -2.23 10.20
CA GLY A 375 -18.12 -1.58 9.93
C GLY A 375 -18.00 -0.10 9.57
N SER A 376 -17.16 0.63 10.31
CA SER A 376 -16.91 2.06 10.05
C SER A 376 -16.21 2.30 8.70
N LEU A 377 -15.23 1.47 8.35
CA LEU A 377 -14.53 1.54 7.05
C LEU A 377 -15.50 1.24 5.90
N VAL A 378 -16.27 0.15 6.01
CA VAL A 378 -17.31 -0.20 5.01
C VAL A 378 -18.33 0.92 4.86
N HIS A 379 -18.86 1.43 5.96
CA HIS A 379 -19.86 2.50 5.94
C HIS A 379 -19.32 3.75 5.24
N ARG A 380 -18.09 4.16 5.55
CA ARG A 380 -17.46 5.35 4.96
C ARG A 380 -17.26 5.19 3.45
N LEU A 381 -16.71 4.05 3.02
CA LEU A 381 -16.49 3.80 1.58
C LEU A 381 -17.81 3.68 0.83
N ALA A 382 -18.84 3.06 1.41
CA ALA A 382 -20.17 2.90 0.81
C ALA A 382 -20.95 4.22 0.65
N ARG A 383 -20.49 5.32 1.25
CA ARG A 383 -21.08 6.65 1.03
C ARG A 383 -20.68 7.27 -0.30
N THR A 384 -19.54 6.87 -0.83
CA THR A 384 -18.96 7.43 -2.06
C THR A 384 -18.92 6.42 -3.20
N GLN A 385 -18.80 5.13 -2.89
CA GLN A 385 -18.59 4.08 -3.88
C GLN A 385 -19.78 3.13 -4.01
N PRO A 386 -20.00 2.57 -5.22
CA PRO A 386 -21.01 1.54 -5.46
C PRO A 386 -20.73 0.25 -4.65
N PRO A 387 -21.77 -0.54 -4.31
CA PRO A 387 -21.62 -1.74 -3.47
C PRO A 387 -20.60 -2.76 -3.99
N LEU A 388 -20.53 -3.00 -5.30
CA LEU A 388 -19.55 -3.91 -5.89
C LEU A 388 -18.11 -3.42 -5.74
N VAL A 389 -17.89 -2.10 -5.83
CA VAL A 389 -16.55 -1.51 -5.62
C VAL A 389 -16.15 -1.63 -4.17
N VAL A 390 -17.07 -1.41 -3.23
CA VAL A 390 -16.83 -1.64 -1.80
C VAL A 390 -16.44 -3.09 -1.55
N LEU A 391 -17.25 -4.03 -2.06
CA LEU A 391 -16.98 -5.47 -1.92
C LEU A 391 -15.61 -5.84 -2.50
N ALA A 392 -15.29 -5.36 -3.71
CA ALA A 392 -14.01 -5.61 -4.37
C ALA A 392 -12.83 -5.09 -3.54
N ALA A 393 -12.92 -3.87 -2.98
CA ALA A 393 -11.85 -3.30 -2.15
C ALA A 393 -11.57 -4.15 -0.91
N PHE A 394 -12.61 -4.58 -0.20
CA PHE A 394 -12.47 -5.42 0.99
C PHE A 394 -12.04 -6.85 0.67
N ALA A 395 -12.53 -7.43 -0.44
CA ALA A 395 -12.09 -8.74 -0.92
C ALA A 395 -10.59 -8.73 -1.28
N CYS A 396 -10.12 -7.68 -1.96
CA CYS A 396 -8.71 -7.50 -2.29
C CYS A 396 -7.85 -7.27 -1.04
N ALA A 397 -8.32 -6.48 -0.08
CA ALA A 397 -7.64 -6.32 1.21
C ALA A 397 -7.54 -7.64 1.97
N ALA A 398 -8.62 -8.43 1.99
CA ALA A 398 -8.59 -9.77 2.59
C ALA A 398 -7.63 -10.72 1.86
N ALA A 399 -7.66 -10.74 0.52
CA ALA A 399 -6.79 -11.60 -0.27
C ALA A 399 -5.30 -11.29 -0.10
N THR A 400 -4.94 -10.00 0.07
CA THR A 400 -3.54 -9.58 0.26
C THR A 400 -3.03 -9.77 1.69
N THR A 401 -3.92 -9.81 2.68
CA THR A 401 -3.53 -9.92 4.10
C THR A 401 -3.75 -11.31 4.66
N ALA A 402 -4.90 -11.92 4.39
CA ALA A 402 -5.28 -13.19 5.02
C ALA A 402 -4.49 -14.41 4.53
N LEU A 403 -3.75 -14.30 3.43
CA LEU A 403 -2.89 -15.37 2.91
C LEU A 403 -1.43 -15.25 3.36
N ALA A 404 -1.09 -14.19 4.09
CA ALA A 404 0.24 -13.96 4.64
C ALA A 404 0.28 -14.42 6.11
N GLU A 405 1.19 -15.34 6.44
CA GLU A 405 1.39 -15.81 7.81
C GLU A 405 2.05 -14.73 8.67
N LEU A 406 3.04 -14.03 8.10
CA LEU A 406 3.79 -12.98 8.78
C LEU A 406 2.91 -11.77 9.09
N LEU A 407 2.84 -11.38 10.37
CA LEU A 407 2.17 -10.15 10.78
C LEU A 407 3.05 -8.95 10.45
N GLU A 408 2.66 -8.19 9.42
CA GLU A 408 3.42 -7.05 8.96
C GLU A 408 2.52 -5.89 8.52
N PHE A 409 2.75 -4.71 9.09
CA PHE A 409 1.93 -3.53 8.80
C PHE A 409 2.13 -2.99 7.39
N ARG A 410 3.26 -3.28 6.72
CA ARG A 410 3.51 -2.89 5.33
C ARG A 410 2.47 -3.46 4.35
N TYR A 411 1.86 -4.61 4.65
CA TYR A 411 0.80 -5.19 3.83
C TYR A 411 -0.49 -4.36 3.79
N TYR A 412 -0.66 -3.43 4.74
CA TYR A 412 -1.85 -2.59 4.85
C TYR A 412 -1.76 -1.29 4.05
N ILE A 413 -0.57 -0.91 3.56
CA ILE A 413 -0.28 0.36 2.89
C ILE A 413 -1.24 0.59 1.71
N THR A 414 -1.35 -0.38 0.81
CA THR A 414 -2.15 -0.21 -0.41
C THR A 414 -3.65 -0.11 -0.09
N PHE A 415 -4.16 -0.93 0.83
CA PHE A 415 -5.57 -0.81 1.27
C PHE A 415 -5.84 0.52 1.95
N TYR A 416 -4.93 0.97 2.84
CA TYR A 416 -5.02 2.28 3.47
C TYR A 416 -5.12 3.40 2.44
N ALA A 417 -4.25 3.43 1.45
CA ALA A 417 -4.23 4.46 0.41
C ALA A 417 -5.51 4.43 -0.45
N ILE A 418 -5.90 3.26 -0.95
CA ILE A 418 -7.10 3.09 -1.79
C ILE A 418 -8.38 3.45 -1.01
N HIS A 419 -8.51 2.96 0.23
CA HIS A 419 -9.66 3.30 1.08
C HIS A 419 -9.74 4.82 1.32
N SER A 420 -8.60 5.46 1.62
CA SER A 420 -8.53 6.90 1.89
C SER A 420 -8.89 7.74 0.66
N LEU A 421 -8.40 7.36 -0.51
CA LEU A 421 -8.63 8.06 -1.77
C LEU A 421 -10.08 7.95 -2.28
N LEU A 422 -10.68 6.78 -2.10
CA LEU A 422 -12.02 6.49 -2.60
C LEU A 422 -13.13 6.85 -1.61
N SER A 423 -12.81 7.00 -0.33
CA SER A 423 -13.76 7.43 0.70
C SER A 423 -13.98 8.94 0.68
N GLU A 424 -15.03 9.39 1.37
CA GLU A 424 -15.30 10.82 1.59
C GLU A 424 -14.05 11.52 2.18
N PRO A 425 -13.56 12.62 1.59
CA PRO A 425 -12.39 13.32 2.13
C PRO A 425 -12.60 13.78 3.58
N MET A 426 -11.52 13.83 4.34
CA MET A 426 -11.56 14.41 5.68
C MET A 426 -11.81 15.91 5.60
N SER A 427 -12.54 16.45 6.56
CA SER A 427 -12.59 17.91 6.73
C SER A 427 -11.19 18.48 6.98
N ARG A 428 -10.96 19.75 6.60
CA ARG A 428 -9.67 20.42 6.73
C ARG A 428 -9.04 20.26 8.13
N THR A 429 -9.83 20.47 9.18
CA THR A 429 -9.36 20.32 10.56
C THR A 429 -8.91 18.90 10.88
N LYS A 430 -9.68 17.87 10.46
CA LYS A 430 -9.32 16.47 10.69
C LYS A 430 -8.12 16.06 9.85
N ALA A 431 -8.02 16.51 8.62
CA ALA A 431 -6.87 16.23 7.75
C ALA A 431 -5.61 16.89 8.32
N ALA A 432 -5.67 18.15 8.71
CA ALA A 432 -4.54 18.84 9.35
C ALA A 432 -4.13 18.17 10.67
N GLY A 433 -5.09 17.78 11.51
CA GLY A 433 -4.81 17.05 12.76
C GLY A 433 -4.18 15.69 12.50
N THR A 434 -4.62 14.95 11.47
CA THR A 434 -4.01 13.68 11.06
C THR A 434 -2.59 13.88 10.54
N CYS A 435 -2.34 14.91 9.71
CA CYS A 435 -1.00 15.25 9.25
C CYS A 435 -0.07 15.58 10.42
N ALA A 436 -0.51 16.37 11.39
CA ALA A 436 0.28 16.72 12.57
C ALA A 436 0.61 15.48 13.42
N ALA A 437 -0.37 14.61 13.65
CA ALA A 437 -0.17 13.35 14.39
C ALA A 437 0.80 12.42 13.68
N PHE A 438 0.67 12.26 12.35
CA PHE A 438 1.57 11.42 11.57
C PHE A 438 2.98 12.01 11.48
N LEU A 439 3.10 13.33 11.34
CA LEU A 439 4.41 13.98 11.37
C LEU A 439 5.11 13.75 12.72
N ALA A 440 4.41 13.93 13.82
CA ALA A 440 4.95 13.68 15.15
C ALA A 440 5.35 12.21 15.33
N ALA A 441 4.52 11.27 14.86
CA ALA A 441 4.84 9.84 14.88
C ALA A 441 6.08 9.53 14.03
N ASN A 442 6.17 10.06 12.80
CA ASN A 442 7.31 9.86 11.92
C ASN A 442 8.61 10.40 12.52
N VAL A 443 8.58 11.60 13.09
CA VAL A 443 9.75 12.18 13.79
C VAL A 443 10.17 11.30 14.97
N ALA A 444 9.23 10.80 15.77
CA ALA A 444 9.52 9.91 16.90
C ALA A 444 10.11 8.58 16.43
N LEU A 445 9.53 7.97 15.39
CA LEU A 445 10.00 6.70 14.81
C LEU A 445 11.40 6.84 14.22
N GLU A 446 11.65 7.91 13.46
CA GLU A 446 12.99 8.21 12.93
C GLU A 446 14.00 8.46 14.04
N ALA A 447 13.63 9.21 15.08
CA ALA A 447 14.52 9.44 16.22
C ALA A 447 14.88 8.13 16.94
N VAL A 448 13.92 7.23 17.13
CA VAL A 448 14.16 5.90 17.71
C VAL A 448 15.06 5.07 16.80
N PHE A 449 14.75 5.00 15.50
CA PHE A 449 15.53 4.25 14.52
C PHE A 449 16.99 4.74 14.43
N LEU A 450 17.19 6.05 14.41
CA LEU A 450 18.52 6.65 14.24
C LEU A 450 19.35 6.65 15.53
N PHE A 451 18.73 7.02 16.66
CA PHE A 451 19.47 7.38 17.88
C PHE A 451 19.25 6.44 19.07
N ARG A 452 18.46 5.36 18.88
CA ARG A 452 18.24 4.33 19.92
C ARG A 452 18.53 2.91 19.39
N PRO A 453 19.74 2.69 18.81
CA PRO A 453 20.15 1.34 18.45
C PRO A 453 20.33 0.49 19.71
N PHE A 454 20.23 -0.81 19.54
CA PHE A 454 20.61 -1.79 20.57
C PHE A 454 21.52 -2.85 19.96
N THR A 455 22.21 -3.59 20.79
CA THR A 455 23.16 -4.61 20.34
C THR A 455 22.60 -5.98 20.66
N TRP A 456 22.66 -6.89 19.70
CA TRP A 456 22.33 -8.29 19.90
C TRP A 456 23.49 -9.03 20.57
N PRO A 457 23.26 -10.26 21.14
CA PRO A 457 24.31 -11.01 21.80
C PRO A 457 25.53 -11.35 20.92
N ASP A 458 25.34 -11.37 19.59
CA ASP A 458 26.40 -11.59 18.60
C ASP A 458 27.22 -10.32 18.28
N GLY A 459 26.92 -9.19 18.93
CA GLY A 459 27.58 -7.90 18.72
C GLY A 459 26.99 -7.06 17.58
N SER A 460 26.03 -7.57 16.82
CA SER A 460 25.41 -6.84 15.72
C SER A 460 24.51 -5.70 16.21
N VAL A 461 24.55 -4.57 15.49
CA VAL A 461 23.73 -3.40 15.80
C VAL A 461 22.32 -3.57 15.20
N ALA A 462 21.32 -3.51 16.06
CA ALA A 462 19.93 -3.60 15.74
C ALA A 462 19.20 -2.26 15.97
N ARG A 463 18.12 -2.00 15.21
CA ARG A 463 17.34 -0.75 15.27
C ARG A 463 15.86 -1.09 15.18
N PHE A 464 15.05 -0.34 15.92
CA PHE A 464 13.59 -0.52 15.91
C PHE A 464 13.00 0.01 14.61
N MET A 465 12.09 -0.76 14.00
CA MET A 465 11.41 -0.42 12.75
C MET A 465 10.01 -1.03 12.65
N TRP A 466 9.26 -0.65 11.61
CA TRP A 466 7.97 -1.28 11.28
C TRP A 466 8.10 -2.73 10.85
#